data_37b7858e17cc3edf326ed9f160bf7c9d
#
_entry.id   37b7858e17cc3edf326ed9f160bf7c9d
#
_cell.length_a   1.000
_cell.length_b   1.000
_cell.length_c   1.000
_cell.angle_alpha   90.00
_cell.angle_beta   90.00
_cell.angle_gamma   90.00
#
_symmetry.space_group_name_H-M   'P 1'
#
loop_
_entity.id
_entity.type
_entity.pdbx_description
1 polymer ?
#
loop_
_entity_poly.entity_id
_entity_poly.type
_entity_poly.pdbx_seq_one_letter_code
_entity_poly.pdbx_strand_id
1 'polypeptide(L)'
;NGSVLVLSGDVPLISPETLQRLISTHLKNNASATILSAIVENSKGYGRIIRDKANRLEYIVEEKDANNKETKIKEINSGIYIFKSKILFKLLPLVGNNNNQKEYYLPDVLSLILAKKGKVAIEKTKNISEIQGINSMQQLKTLEEIFK
;
A
#
# COMPACT_ATOMS: atom_id res chain seq x y z
N ASN A 1 -14.43 17.53 -5.75
CA ASN A 1 -14.16 16.81 -4.51
C ASN A 1 -14.37 15.31 -4.76
N GLY A 2 -13.31 14.58 -5.06
CA GLY A 2 -13.35 13.12 -5.29
C GLY A 2 -12.17 12.43 -4.64
N SER A 3 -12.14 11.10 -4.74
CA SER A 3 -11.01 10.28 -4.35
C SER A 3 -10.44 9.57 -5.57
N VAL A 4 -9.14 9.28 -5.53
CA VAL A 4 -8.41 8.52 -6.54
C VAL A 4 -8.11 7.15 -5.94
N LEU A 5 -8.55 6.09 -6.62
CA LEU A 5 -8.14 4.71 -6.36
C LEU A 5 -6.94 4.41 -7.22
N VAL A 6 -5.84 4.01 -6.59
CA VAL A 6 -4.61 3.58 -7.25
C VAL A 6 -4.50 2.07 -7.12
N LEU A 7 -4.37 1.40 -8.25
CA LEU A 7 -4.17 -0.05 -8.34
C LEU A 7 -2.81 -0.35 -8.96
N SER A 8 -2.14 -1.40 -8.47
CA SER A 8 -0.94 -1.93 -9.12
C SER A 8 -1.33 -2.72 -10.36
N GLY A 9 -0.71 -2.41 -11.50
CA GLY A 9 -1.03 -3.05 -12.78
C GLY A 9 -0.62 -4.53 -12.88
N ASP A 10 0.23 -4.97 -11.98
CA ASP A 10 0.74 -6.34 -11.85
C ASP A 10 -0.01 -7.18 -10.79
N VAL A 11 -1.08 -6.67 -10.18
CA VAL A 11 -1.89 -7.34 -9.16
C VAL A 11 -3.30 -7.61 -9.70
N PRO A 12 -3.49 -8.64 -10.54
CA PRO A 12 -4.74 -8.83 -11.29
C PRO A 12 -5.85 -9.49 -10.47
N LEU A 13 -5.55 -10.06 -9.29
CA LEU A 13 -6.50 -10.87 -8.51
C LEU A 13 -7.28 -10.09 -7.45
N ILE A 14 -7.15 -8.78 -7.41
CA ILE A 14 -7.89 -7.97 -6.44
C ILE A 14 -9.40 -8.11 -6.65
N SER A 15 -10.12 -8.50 -5.61
CA SER A 15 -11.56 -8.71 -5.69
C SER A 15 -12.36 -7.41 -5.55
N PRO A 16 -13.54 -7.33 -6.17
CA PRO A 16 -14.47 -6.22 -5.96
C PRO A 16 -14.83 -6.03 -4.48
N GLU A 17 -14.97 -7.12 -3.73
CA GLU A 17 -15.31 -7.11 -2.31
C GLU A 17 -14.22 -6.44 -1.47
N THR A 18 -12.94 -6.73 -1.77
CA THR A 18 -11.81 -6.10 -1.10
C THR A 18 -11.72 -4.60 -1.44
N LEU A 19 -11.98 -4.24 -2.69
CA LEU A 19 -12.06 -2.82 -3.10
C LEU A 19 -13.21 -2.10 -2.41
N GLN A 20 -14.39 -2.72 -2.28
CA GLN A 20 -15.52 -2.15 -1.55
C GLN A 20 -15.21 -1.94 -0.07
N ARG A 21 -14.51 -2.88 0.59
CA ARG A 21 -14.04 -2.70 1.98
C ARG A 21 -13.07 -1.55 2.09
N LEU A 22 -12.10 -1.46 1.17
CA LEU A 22 -11.13 -0.37 1.13
C LEU A 22 -11.82 1.00 0.99
N ILE A 23 -12.78 1.11 0.08
CA ILE A 23 -13.60 2.32 -0.12
C ILE A 23 -14.40 2.65 1.15
N SER A 24 -15.06 1.64 1.74
CA SER A 24 -15.85 1.81 2.96
C SER A 24 -14.98 2.30 4.12
N THR A 25 -13.78 1.73 4.29
CA THR A 25 -12.82 2.15 5.31
C THR A 25 -12.37 3.59 5.08
N HIS A 26 -12.12 3.98 3.83
CA HIS A 26 -11.75 5.36 3.47
C HIS A 26 -12.85 6.37 3.86
N LEU A 27 -14.08 6.08 3.49
CA LEU A 27 -15.23 6.96 3.72
C LEU A 27 -15.59 7.03 5.21
N LYS A 28 -15.73 5.90 5.91
CA LYS A 28 -16.07 5.84 7.33
C LYS A 28 -15.06 6.59 8.20
N ASN A 29 -13.80 6.54 7.83
CA ASN A 29 -12.74 7.24 8.55
C ASN A 29 -12.58 8.70 8.13
N ASN A 30 -13.28 9.17 7.09
CA ASN A 30 -13.02 10.46 6.45
C ASN A 30 -11.52 10.66 6.18
N ALA A 31 -10.83 9.59 5.76
CA ALA A 31 -9.39 9.55 5.67
C ALA A 31 -8.87 10.41 4.52
N SER A 32 -7.69 11.00 4.68
CA SER A 32 -6.95 11.69 3.60
C SER A 32 -6.36 10.68 2.61
N ALA A 33 -5.96 9.52 3.13
CA ALA A 33 -5.57 8.36 2.36
C ALA A 33 -5.96 7.08 3.09
N THR A 34 -6.12 5.99 2.35
CA THR A 34 -6.29 4.63 2.87
C THR A 34 -5.43 3.70 2.07
N ILE A 35 -4.72 2.81 2.75
CA ILE A 35 -3.85 1.80 2.16
C ILE A 35 -4.43 0.42 2.38
N LEU A 36 -4.32 -0.44 1.38
CA LEU A 36 -4.54 -1.87 1.54
C LEU A 36 -3.24 -2.53 2.03
N SER A 37 -3.30 -3.25 3.15
CA SER A 37 -2.20 -4.04 3.68
C SER A 37 -2.57 -5.52 3.76
N ALA A 38 -1.56 -6.36 3.94
CA ALA A 38 -1.75 -7.77 4.29
C ALA A 38 -0.63 -8.24 5.23
N ILE A 39 -0.89 -9.33 5.96
CA ILE A 39 0.15 -10.04 6.72
C ILE A 39 0.54 -11.27 5.92
N VAL A 40 1.82 -11.40 5.60
CA VAL A 40 2.37 -12.48 4.78
C VAL A 40 3.46 -13.25 5.55
N GLU A 41 3.63 -14.53 5.26
CA GLU A 41 4.72 -15.33 5.84
C GLU A 41 6.09 -14.87 5.35
N ASN A 42 6.22 -14.64 4.04
CA ASN A 42 7.42 -14.10 3.42
C ASN A 42 7.15 -12.69 2.90
N SER A 43 7.67 -11.70 3.60
CA SER A 43 7.50 -10.28 3.25
C SER A 43 8.58 -9.74 2.31
N LYS A 44 9.52 -10.60 1.85
CA LYS A 44 10.60 -10.20 0.95
C LYS A 44 10.07 -9.60 -0.35
N GLY A 45 10.64 -8.48 -0.77
CA GLY A 45 10.26 -7.77 -1.99
C GLY A 45 9.13 -6.75 -1.83
N TYR A 46 8.48 -6.68 -0.66
CA TYR A 46 7.42 -5.72 -0.39
C TYR A 46 7.89 -4.58 0.51
N GLY A 47 7.25 -3.42 0.42
CA GLY A 47 7.34 -2.38 1.44
C GLY A 47 6.69 -2.85 2.74
N ARG A 48 7.21 -2.38 3.88
CA ARG A 48 6.71 -2.73 5.23
C ARG A 48 5.85 -1.62 5.79
N ILE A 49 4.76 -1.99 6.43
CA ILE A 49 3.91 -1.09 7.20
C ILE A 49 4.49 -0.94 8.60
N ILE A 50 5.00 0.23 8.92
CA ILE A 50 5.50 0.53 10.27
C ILE A 50 4.39 1.21 11.05
N ARG A 51 4.11 0.68 12.25
CA ARG A 51 3.06 1.20 13.12
C ARG A 51 3.64 1.83 14.38
N ASP A 52 3.01 2.90 14.83
CA ASP A 52 3.32 3.53 16.12
C ASP A 52 2.77 2.70 17.30
N LYS A 53 3.07 3.14 18.53
CA LYS A 53 2.59 2.49 19.77
C LYS A 53 1.07 2.44 19.89
N ALA A 54 0.35 3.31 19.20
CA ALA A 54 -1.11 3.34 19.14
C ALA A 54 -1.68 2.52 17.96
N ASN A 55 -0.85 1.69 17.33
CA ASN A 55 -1.19 0.83 16.19
C ASN A 55 -1.67 1.60 14.93
N ARG A 56 -1.28 2.87 14.78
CA ARG A 56 -1.54 3.69 13.61
C ARG A 56 -0.36 3.60 12.65
N LEU A 57 -0.58 3.93 11.36
CA LEU A 57 0.53 4.07 10.42
C LEU A 57 1.50 5.14 10.92
N GLU A 58 2.77 4.79 11.02
CA GLU A 58 3.86 5.72 11.27
C GLU A 58 4.54 6.10 9.94
N TYR A 59 4.98 5.10 9.18
CA TYR A 59 5.50 5.25 7.81
C TYR A 59 5.49 3.91 7.08
N ILE A 60 5.86 3.95 5.80
CA ILE A 60 6.16 2.77 4.98
C ILE A 60 7.62 2.83 4.59
N VAL A 61 8.32 1.71 4.71
CA VAL A 61 9.69 1.57 4.25
C VAL A 61 9.76 0.50 3.16
N GLU A 62 10.38 0.84 2.02
CA GLU A 62 10.59 -0.11 0.94
C GLU A 62 11.70 -1.12 1.30
N GLU A 63 11.64 -2.33 0.71
CA GLU A 63 12.56 -3.44 1.02
C GLU A 63 14.03 -3.02 1.04
N LYS A 64 14.48 -2.24 0.05
CA LYS A 64 15.88 -1.85 -0.11
C LYS A 64 16.33 -0.74 0.85
N ASP A 65 15.39 -0.06 1.49
CA ASP A 65 15.64 0.99 2.47
C ASP A 65 15.44 0.48 3.90
N ALA A 66 14.83 -0.71 4.07
CA ALA A 66 14.49 -1.29 5.36
C ALA A 66 15.73 -1.78 6.12
N ASN A 67 15.80 -1.47 7.41
CA ASN A 67 16.81 -2.00 8.31
C ASN A 67 16.48 -3.43 8.79
N ASN A 68 17.40 -4.06 9.52
CA ASN A 68 17.27 -5.45 9.99
C ASN A 68 16.06 -5.72 10.92
N LYS A 69 15.49 -4.71 11.56
CA LYS A 69 14.28 -4.86 12.38
C LYS A 69 13.04 -4.74 11.50
N GLU A 70 13.04 -3.79 10.59
CA GLU A 70 11.93 -3.52 9.67
C GLU A 70 11.71 -4.66 8.68
N THR A 71 12.78 -5.30 8.18
CA THR A 71 12.69 -6.47 7.28
C THR A 71 11.97 -7.66 7.91
N LYS A 72 11.90 -7.75 9.25
CA LYS A 72 11.19 -8.83 9.97
C LYS A 72 9.69 -8.59 10.10
N ILE A 73 9.22 -7.38 9.76
CA ILE A 73 7.80 -7.04 9.82
C ILE A 73 7.06 -7.80 8.72
N LYS A 74 5.96 -8.43 9.12
CA LYS A 74 5.13 -9.27 8.24
C LYS A 74 3.99 -8.50 7.58
N GLU A 75 3.64 -7.31 8.09
CA GLU A 75 2.62 -6.48 7.47
C GLU A 75 3.22 -5.68 6.32
N ILE A 76 2.68 -5.90 5.13
CA ILE A 76 3.21 -5.36 3.88
C ILE A 76 2.28 -4.32 3.25
N ASN A 77 2.89 -3.43 2.49
CA ASN A 77 2.24 -2.52 1.56
C ASN A 77 1.88 -3.27 0.27
N SER A 78 0.58 -3.30 -0.09
CA SER A 78 0.14 -3.95 -1.33
C SER A 78 0.34 -3.11 -2.59
N GLY A 79 0.67 -1.81 -2.45
CA GLY A 79 0.68 -0.89 -3.58
C GLY A 79 -0.70 -0.38 -4.01
N ILE A 80 -1.76 -0.70 -3.25
CA ILE A 80 -3.14 -0.29 -3.54
C ILE A 80 -3.58 0.77 -2.52
N TYR A 81 -4.08 1.91 -3.02
CA TYR A 81 -4.40 3.07 -2.20
C TYR A 81 -5.68 3.78 -2.63
N ILE A 82 -6.30 4.48 -1.69
CA ILE A 82 -7.27 5.53 -2.00
C ILE A 82 -6.74 6.83 -1.40
N PHE A 83 -6.78 7.90 -2.17
CA PHE A 83 -6.41 9.25 -1.73
C PHE A 83 -7.56 10.22 -2.00
N LYS A 84 -7.79 11.19 -1.12
CA LYS A 84 -8.53 12.39 -1.50
C LYS A 84 -7.78 13.12 -2.61
N SER A 85 -8.40 13.30 -3.77
CA SER A 85 -7.73 13.83 -4.97
C SER A 85 -7.03 15.16 -4.73
N LYS A 86 -7.67 16.11 -4.06
CA LYS A 86 -7.06 17.41 -3.74
C LYS A 86 -5.80 17.28 -2.90
N ILE A 87 -5.75 16.32 -1.97
CA ILE A 87 -4.61 16.10 -1.09
C ILE A 87 -3.48 15.43 -1.88
N LEU A 88 -3.79 14.40 -2.66
CA LEU A 88 -2.82 13.71 -3.50
C LEU A 88 -2.10 14.69 -4.43
N PHE A 89 -2.84 15.42 -5.27
CA PHE A 89 -2.24 16.30 -6.26
C PHE A 89 -1.53 17.51 -5.66
N LYS A 90 -1.87 17.92 -4.44
CA LYS A 90 -1.14 18.94 -3.70
C LYS A 90 0.19 18.45 -3.15
N LEU A 91 0.27 17.18 -2.75
CA LEU A 91 1.45 16.62 -2.08
C LEU A 91 2.38 15.87 -3.03
N LEU A 92 1.86 15.32 -4.12
CA LEU A 92 2.65 14.56 -5.09
C LEU A 92 3.90 15.31 -5.61
N PRO A 93 3.83 16.63 -5.94
CA PRO A 93 5.02 17.39 -6.34
C PRO A 93 6.07 17.57 -5.24
N LEU A 94 5.75 17.26 -3.99
CA LEU A 94 6.65 17.37 -2.83
C LEU A 94 7.37 16.06 -2.51
N VAL A 95 7.01 14.97 -3.19
CA VAL A 95 7.70 13.69 -3.04
C VAL A 95 9.11 13.82 -3.60
N GLY A 96 10.10 13.41 -2.80
CA GLY A 96 11.49 13.38 -3.18
C GLY A 96 11.94 12.02 -3.69
N ASN A 97 13.21 11.90 -4.05
CA ASN A 97 13.86 10.65 -4.45
C ASN A 97 15.13 10.37 -3.63
N ASN A 98 15.20 10.88 -2.41
CA ASN A 98 16.34 10.67 -1.52
C ASN A 98 16.25 9.32 -0.80
N ASN A 99 16.34 8.24 -1.57
CA ASN A 99 16.32 6.84 -1.13
C ASN A 99 17.40 6.05 -1.88
N ASN A 100 17.61 4.79 -1.51
CA ASN A 100 18.67 3.95 -2.09
C ASN A 100 18.51 3.71 -3.60
N GLN A 101 17.29 3.75 -4.12
CA GLN A 101 17.00 3.51 -5.54
C GLN A 101 16.97 4.79 -6.38
N LYS A 102 16.99 5.99 -5.74
CA LYS A 102 16.82 7.31 -6.40
C LYS A 102 15.48 7.42 -7.15
N GLU A 103 14.45 6.76 -6.66
CA GLU A 103 13.12 6.70 -7.25
C GLU A 103 12.12 7.53 -6.43
N TYR A 104 11.04 7.97 -7.09
CA TYR A 104 9.91 8.63 -6.43
C TYR A 104 8.93 7.58 -5.97
N TYR A 105 8.78 7.43 -4.65
CA TYR A 105 7.86 6.47 -4.06
C TYR A 105 6.51 7.10 -3.75
N LEU A 106 5.44 6.56 -4.35
CA LEU A 106 4.07 7.01 -4.03
C LEU A 106 3.74 6.89 -2.53
N PRO A 107 4.18 5.86 -1.79
CA PRO A 107 4.00 5.78 -0.33
C PRO A 107 4.48 7.01 0.45
N ASP A 108 5.45 7.77 -0.06
CA ASP A 108 5.95 8.97 0.61
C ASP A 108 4.88 10.07 0.77
N VAL A 109 3.86 10.06 -0.10
CA VAL A 109 2.68 10.93 0.05
C VAL A 109 1.99 10.67 1.40
N LEU A 110 1.97 9.41 1.88
CA LEU A 110 1.36 9.07 3.18
C LEU A 110 2.12 9.72 4.33
N SER A 111 3.45 9.69 4.28
CA SER A 111 4.31 10.38 5.26
C SER A 111 4.08 11.91 5.25
N LEU A 112 3.93 12.50 4.07
CA LEU A 112 3.59 13.92 3.94
C LEU A 112 2.19 14.25 4.49
N ILE A 113 1.21 13.36 4.32
CA ILE A 113 -0.13 13.49 4.91
C ILE A 113 -0.02 13.47 6.44
N LEU A 114 0.70 12.51 7.00
CA LEU A 114 0.87 12.37 8.46
C LEU A 114 1.59 13.57 9.06
N ALA A 115 2.66 14.07 8.41
CA ALA A 115 3.37 15.27 8.83
C ALA A 115 2.47 16.51 8.90
N LYS A 116 1.44 16.58 8.06
CA LYS A 116 0.41 17.63 8.07
C LYS A 116 -0.78 17.31 8.97
N LYS A 117 -0.66 16.33 9.87
CA LYS A 117 -1.73 15.84 10.78
C LYS A 117 -2.98 15.35 10.04
N GLY A 118 -2.82 14.93 8.78
CA GLY A 118 -3.87 14.28 8.01
C GLY A 118 -4.07 12.83 8.49
N LYS A 119 -5.26 12.28 8.25
CA LYS A 119 -5.62 10.93 8.67
C LYS A 119 -5.29 9.93 7.56
N VAL A 120 -4.52 8.90 7.90
CA VAL A 120 -4.32 7.72 7.05
C VAL A 120 -4.98 6.52 7.73
N ALA A 121 -5.85 5.83 6.99
CA ALA A 121 -6.47 4.58 7.41
C ALA A 121 -5.76 3.39 6.75
N ILE A 122 -5.88 2.22 7.37
CA ILE A 122 -5.37 0.96 6.82
C ILE A 122 -6.54 -0.02 6.76
N GLU A 123 -6.78 -0.57 5.59
CA GLU A 123 -7.63 -1.75 5.38
C GLU A 123 -6.72 -2.96 5.22
N LYS A 124 -7.03 -4.05 5.89
CA LYS A 124 -6.23 -5.27 5.84
C LYS A 124 -6.98 -6.38 5.12
N THR A 125 -6.43 -6.88 4.01
CA THR A 125 -6.97 -8.09 3.41
C THR A 125 -6.49 -9.35 4.13
N LYS A 126 -7.38 -10.34 4.20
CA LYS A 126 -7.06 -11.69 4.69
C LYS A 126 -6.65 -12.62 3.54
N ASN A 127 -7.02 -12.27 2.32
CA ASN A 127 -6.73 -13.04 1.13
C ASN A 127 -5.43 -12.54 0.49
N ILE A 128 -4.32 -13.23 0.78
CA ILE A 128 -2.99 -12.87 0.31
C ILE A 128 -2.88 -12.95 -1.22
N SER A 129 -3.60 -13.87 -1.86
CA SER A 129 -3.55 -14.02 -3.32
C SER A 129 -4.02 -12.77 -4.06
N GLU A 130 -4.92 -11.98 -3.46
CA GLU A 130 -5.41 -10.73 -4.04
C GLU A 130 -4.35 -9.63 -4.21
N ILE A 131 -3.23 -9.75 -3.50
CA ILE A 131 -2.16 -8.74 -3.52
C ILE A 131 -0.85 -9.28 -4.11
N GLN A 132 -0.88 -10.51 -4.63
CA GLN A 132 0.29 -11.09 -5.27
C GLN A 132 0.50 -10.47 -6.65
N GLY A 133 1.68 -9.86 -6.84
CA GLY A 133 2.11 -9.36 -8.13
C GLY A 133 2.59 -10.48 -9.06
N ILE A 134 2.37 -10.31 -10.36
CA ILE A 134 2.90 -11.19 -11.41
C ILE A 134 4.16 -10.54 -11.97
N ASN A 135 5.31 -11.11 -11.64
CA ASN A 135 6.62 -10.63 -12.09
C ASN A 135 7.35 -11.65 -12.98
N SER A 136 6.73 -12.81 -13.25
CA SER A 136 7.33 -13.86 -14.09
C SER A 136 6.27 -14.67 -14.83
N MET A 137 6.66 -15.26 -15.98
CA MET A 137 5.79 -16.17 -16.77
C MET A 137 5.35 -17.39 -15.94
N GLN A 138 6.16 -17.83 -14.99
CA GLN A 138 5.81 -18.95 -14.11
C GLN A 138 4.70 -18.57 -13.13
N GLN A 139 4.75 -17.36 -12.56
CA GLN A 139 3.69 -16.83 -11.72
C GLN A 139 2.39 -16.63 -12.51
N LEU A 140 2.47 -16.14 -13.75
CA LEU A 140 1.31 -16.02 -14.63
C LEU A 140 0.64 -17.37 -14.88
N LYS A 141 1.40 -18.42 -15.24
CA LYS A 141 0.88 -19.78 -15.43
C LYS A 141 0.18 -20.33 -14.20
N THR A 142 0.77 -20.15 -13.01
CA THR A 142 0.16 -20.57 -11.75
C THR A 142 -1.19 -19.89 -11.52
N LEU A 143 -1.30 -18.61 -11.90
CA LEU A 143 -2.55 -17.87 -11.77
C LEU A 143 -3.60 -18.29 -12.80
N GLU A 144 -3.21 -18.61 -14.04
CA GLU A 144 -4.13 -19.14 -15.08
C GLU A 144 -4.80 -20.45 -14.64
N GLU A 145 -4.12 -21.26 -13.80
CA GLU A 145 -4.70 -22.49 -13.25
C GLU A 145 -5.79 -22.21 -12.19
N ILE A 146 -5.74 -21.07 -11.50
CA ILE A 146 -6.74 -20.65 -10.52
C ILE A 146 -8.04 -20.17 -11.19
N PHE A 147 -7.95 -19.70 -12.45
CA PHE A 147 -9.10 -19.21 -13.23
C PHE A 147 -9.76 -20.25 -14.13
N LYS A 148 -9.26 -21.47 -14.15
CA LYS A 148 -9.89 -22.61 -14.85
C LYS A 148 -10.82 -23.37 -13.94
#